data_c4e518df9a95f6100c723c586312b39c
#
_entry.id   c4e518df9a95f6100c723c586312b39c
#
_cell.length_a   1.000
_cell.length_b   1.000
_cell.length_c   1.000
_cell.angle_alpha   90.00
_cell.angle_beta   90.00
_cell.angle_gamma   90.00
#
_symmetry.space_group_name_H-M   'P 1'
#
loop_
_entity.id
_entity.type
_entity.pdbx_description
1 polymer ?
#
loop_
_entity_poly.entity_id
_entity_poly.type
_entity_poly.pdbx_seq_one_letter_code
_entity_poly.pdbx_strand_id
1 'polypeptide(L)'
;MGWKLDFKKFRIYLRERYGVNIAYYFIGYMDGNSDLYRSLQIAGYILVFKPTFILTDGTVKGNCDAELVLQAMIDIENYEKAIIVTGDGDFYCLVQHLRKINKLYTLLAPNRLRCSHLLNLAAENRINYMDDLKQRLEYKKNS
;
A
#
# COMPACT_ATOMS: atom_id res chain seq x y z
N MET A 1 10.89 -5.69 -5.57
CA MET A 1 11.44 -6.41 -4.42
C MET A 1 12.24 -7.66 -4.79
N GLY A 2 12.04 -8.24 -5.94
CA GLY A 2 12.69 -9.49 -6.32
C GLY A 2 12.10 -10.75 -5.69
N TRP A 3 11.05 -10.61 -4.90
CA TRP A 3 10.30 -11.71 -4.30
C TRP A 3 8.84 -11.36 -4.20
N LYS A 4 7.99 -12.38 -4.07
CA LYS A 4 6.55 -12.21 -4.04
C LYS A 4 6.07 -12.04 -2.60
N LEU A 5 5.31 -10.98 -2.35
CA LEU A 5 4.75 -10.69 -1.03
C LEU A 5 3.56 -11.61 -0.73
N ASP A 6 3.55 -12.20 0.47
CA ASP A 6 2.38 -12.89 1.00
C ASP A 6 1.52 -11.87 1.74
N PHE A 7 0.38 -11.50 1.17
CA PHE A 7 -0.48 -10.45 1.71
C PHE A 7 -1.09 -10.83 3.06
N LYS A 8 -1.34 -12.11 3.32
CA LYS A 8 -1.84 -12.57 4.62
C LYS A 8 -0.78 -12.35 5.70
N LYS A 9 0.47 -12.73 5.43
CA LYS A 9 1.59 -12.49 6.35
C LYS A 9 1.81 -11.01 6.57
N PHE A 10 1.70 -10.21 5.52
CA PHE A 10 1.88 -8.77 5.61
C PHE A 10 0.80 -8.12 6.47
N ARG A 11 -0.45 -8.54 6.31
CA ARG A 11 -1.54 -8.02 7.16
C ARG A 11 -1.30 -8.31 8.64
N ILE A 12 -0.85 -9.50 8.96
CA ILE A 12 -0.51 -9.90 10.32
C ILE A 12 0.68 -9.08 10.84
N TYR A 13 1.70 -8.92 10.01
CA TYR A 13 2.89 -8.12 10.34
C TYR A 13 2.52 -6.66 10.67
N LEU A 14 1.66 -6.04 9.88
CA LEU A 14 1.21 -4.67 10.13
C LEU A 14 0.50 -4.55 11.47
N ARG A 15 -0.33 -5.52 11.81
CA ARG A 15 -1.03 -5.55 13.10
C ARG A 15 -0.06 -5.72 14.26
N GLU A 16 0.84 -6.69 14.17
CA GLU A 16 1.75 -7.02 15.27
C GLU A 16 2.84 -5.97 15.46
N ARG A 17 3.40 -5.47 14.37
CA ARG A 17 4.53 -4.53 14.44
C ARG A 17 4.08 -3.10 14.71
N TYR A 18 2.96 -2.68 14.14
CA TYR A 18 2.52 -1.28 14.16
C TYR A 18 1.15 -1.07 14.80
N GLY A 19 0.45 -2.12 15.15
CA GLY A 19 -0.89 -2.00 15.73
C GLY A 19 -1.96 -1.58 14.73
N VAL A 20 -1.79 -1.90 13.46
CA VAL A 20 -2.73 -1.52 12.40
C VAL A 20 -4.05 -2.26 12.59
N ASN A 21 -5.15 -1.52 12.77
CA ASN A 21 -6.50 -2.07 12.89
C ASN A 21 -7.22 -2.18 11.55
N ILE A 22 -7.02 -1.20 10.69
CA ILE A 22 -7.69 -1.12 9.39
C ILE A 22 -6.62 -1.01 8.31
N ALA A 23 -6.70 -1.88 7.32
CA ALA A 23 -5.80 -1.87 6.17
C ALA A 23 -6.61 -1.81 4.89
N TYR A 24 -6.45 -0.72 4.15
CA TYR A 24 -7.07 -0.56 2.84
C TYR A 24 -6.14 -1.09 1.75
N TYR A 25 -6.74 -1.69 0.73
CA TYR A 25 -6.04 -2.11 -0.47
C TYR A 25 -6.74 -1.51 -1.68
N PHE A 26 -6.08 -0.61 -2.36
CA PHE A 26 -6.63 0.09 -3.53
C PHE A 26 -6.23 -0.68 -4.79
N ILE A 27 -7.20 -1.10 -5.57
CA ILE A 27 -6.94 -1.98 -6.71
C ILE A 27 -7.91 -1.70 -7.85
N GLY A 28 -7.41 -1.73 -9.08
CA GLY A 28 -8.27 -1.69 -10.25
C GLY A 28 -9.09 -2.97 -10.36
N TYR A 29 -10.40 -2.82 -10.58
CA TYR A 29 -11.27 -3.98 -10.73
C TYR A 29 -11.08 -4.63 -12.09
N MET A 30 -10.90 -5.94 -12.11
CA MET A 30 -10.83 -6.74 -13.34
C MET A 30 -11.66 -8.00 -13.17
N ASP A 31 -12.50 -8.30 -14.18
CA ASP A 31 -13.24 -9.55 -14.22
C ASP A 31 -12.25 -10.73 -14.22
N GLY A 32 -12.63 -11.81 -13.55
CA GLY A 32 -11.79 -13.00 -13.44
C GLY A 32 -10.86 -13.03 -12.24
N ASN A 33 -10.74 -11.93 -11.49
CA ASN A 33 -9.89 -11.84 -10.30
C ASN A 33 -10.67 -12.01 -8.99
N SER A 34 -11.87 -12.58 -9.02
CA SER A 34 -12.71 -12.73 -7.84
C SER A 34 -12.03 -13.54 -6.73
N ASP A 35 -11.26 -14.57 -7.08
CA ASP A 35 -10.55 -15.37 -6.08
C ASP A 35 -9.46 -14.55 -5.37
N LEU A 36 -8.75 -13.72 -6.11
CA LEU A 36 -7.75 -12.81 -5.54
C LEU A 36 -8.42 -11.85 -4.55
N TYR A 37 -9.51 -11.21 -4.97
CA TYR A 37 -10.20 -10.23 -4.13
C TYR A 37 -10.74 -10.89 -2.86
N ARG A 38 -11.31 -12.08 -2.99
CA ARG A 38 -11.79 -12.85 -1.83
C ARG A 38 -10.66 -13.18 -0.87
N SER A 39 -9.50 -13.61 -1.38
CA SER A 39 -8.36 -13.95 -0.54
C SER A 39 -7.84 -12.73 0.23
N LEU A 40 -7.83 -11.56 -0.40
CA LEU A 40 -7.41 -10.32 0.25
C LEU A 40 -8.40 -9.91 1.35
N GLN A 41 -9.70 -10.05 1.10
CA GLN A 41 -10.73 -9.76 2.10
C GLN A 41 -10.63 -10.71 3.30
N ILE A 42 -10.42 -11.98 3.05
CA ILE A 42 -10.24 -12.98 4.12
C ILE A 42 -8.97 -12.68 4.93
N ALA A 43 -7.93 -12.20 4.28
CA ALA A 43 -6.69 -11.80 4.97
C ALA A 43 -6.87 -10.56 5.86
N GLY A 44 -7.94 -9.78 5.67
CA GLY A 44 -8.26 -8.65 6.52
C GLY A 44 -8.13 -7.29 5.88
N TYR A 45 -8.03 -7.21 4.55
CA TYR A 45 -8.00 -5.93 3.83
C TYR A 45 -9.39 -5.46 3.46
N ILE A 46 -9.59 -4.15 3.53
CA ILE A 46 -10.77 -3.51 2.96
C ILE A 46 -10.38 -3.09 1.55
N LEU A 47 -11.07 -3.65 0.55
CA LEU A 47 -10.76 -3.36 -0.85
C LEU A 47 -11.48 -2.11 -1.31
N VAL A 48 -10.75 -1.24 -1.96
CA VAL A 48 -11.31 -0.07 -2.64
C VAL A 48 -11.03 -0.23 -4.12
N PHE A 49 -12.08 -0.44 -4.89
CA PHE A 49 -11.98 -0.71 -6.32
C PHE A 49 -12.10 0.55 -7.15
N LYS A 50 -11.34 0.58 -8.22
CA LYS A 50 -11.52 1.52 -9.31
C LYS A 50 -11.92 0.76 -10.56
N PRO A 51 -12.96 1.17 -11.29
CA PRO A 51 -13.27 0.57 -12.57
C PRO A 51 -12.07 0.68 -13.51
N THR A 52 -11.75 -0.42 -14.19
CA THR A 52 -10.70 -0.43 -15.21
C THR A 52 -11.33 -0.39 -16.58
N PHE A 53 -10.60 0.13 -17.57
CA PHE A 53 -11.02 0.08 -18.95
C PHE A 53 -9.81 -0.13 -19.85
N ILE A 54 -10.09 -0.71 -21.03
CA ILE A 54 -9.06 -1.01 -22.02
C ILE A 54 -9.06 0.11 -23.04
N LEU A 55 -7.90 0.74 -23.25
CA LEU A 55 -7.73 1.75 -24.28
C LEU A 55 -7.67 1.10 -25.66
N THR A 56 -7.82 1.91 -26.70
CA THR A 56 -7.82 1.43 -28.09
C THR A 56 -6.51 0.73 -28.48
N ASP A 57 -5.41 1.03 -27.82
CA ASP A 57 -4.11 0.39 -28.02
C ASP A 57 -3.92 -0.91 -27.21
N GLY A 58 -4.95 -1.34 -26.48
CA GLY A 58 -4.89 -2.53 -25.63
C GLY A 58 -4.39 -2.28 -24.21
N THR A 59 -4.00 -1.06 -23.87
CA THR A 59 -3.53 -0.73 -22.52
C THR A 59 -4.69 -0.71 -21.53
N VAL A 60 -4.51 -1.35 -20.38
CA VAL A 60 -5.49 -1.33 -19.29
C VAL A 60 -5.19 -0.13 -18.39
N LYS A 61 -6.20 0.68 -18.13
CA LYS A 61 -6.09 1.83 -17.23
C LYS A 61 -6.86 1.56 -15.95
N GLY A 62 -6.15 1.53 -14.82
CA GLY A 62 -6.73 1.21 -13.51
C GLY A 62 -5.90 1.71 -12.34
N ASN A 63 -5.17 2.83 -12.53
CA ASN A 63 -4.35 3.43 -11.48
C ASN A 63 -5.26 4.01 -10.38
N CYS A 64 -5.03 3.64 -9.13
CA CYS A 64 -5.83 4.01 -7.97
C CYS A 64 -5.19 5.07 -7.09
N ASP A 65 -4.18 5.81 -7.57
CA ASP A 65 -3.45 6.77 -6.74
C ASP A 65 -4.36 7.87 -6.20
N ALA A 66 -5.24 8.41 -7.04
CA ALA A 66 -6.19 9.44 -6.63
C ALA A 66 -7.16 8.94 -5.57
N GLU A 67 -7.65 7.71 -5.71
CA GLU A 67 -8.56 7.09 -4.76
C GLU A 67 -7.90 6.91 -3.40
N LEU A 68 -6.64 6.50 -3.38
CA LEU A 68 -5.88 6.34 -2.13
C LEU A 68 -5.72 7.68 -1.43
N VAL A 69 -5.29 8.71 -2.14
CA VAL A 69 -5.09 10.04 -1.55
C VAL A 69 -6.40 10.60 -1.04
N LEU A 70 -7.48 10.47 -1.82
CA LEU A 70 -8.79 10.96 -1.42
C LEU A 70 -9.30 10.25 -0.17
N GLN A 71 -9.18 8.92 -0.10
CA GLN A 71 -9.62 8.16 1.07
C GLN A 71 -8.84 8.55 2.32
N ALA A 72 -7.52 8.74 2.19
CA ALA A 72 -6.69 9.17 3.29
C ALA A 72 -7.16 10.51 3.86
N MET A 73 -7.60 11.42 3.00
CA MET A 73 -8.07 12.74 3.43
C MET A 73 -9.51 12.71 3.94
N ILE A 74 -10.37 11.88 3.35
CA ILE A 74 -11.76 11.71 3.85
C ILE A 74 -11.74 11.21 5.29
N ASP A 75 -10.86 10.26 5.61
CA ASP A 75 -10.80 9.61 6.90
C ASP A 75 -9.83 10.28 7.88
N ILE A 76 -9.31 11.47 7.55
CA ILE A 76 -8.23 12.12 8.32
C ILE A 76 -8.55 12.27 9.80
N GLU A 77 -9.82 12.49 10.16
CA GLU A 77 -10.26 12.62 11.55
C GLU A 77 -10.46 11.28 12.25
N ASN A 78 -10.47 10.16 11.48
CA ASN A 78 -10.83 8.85 12.00
C ASN A 78 -9.63 7.99 12.37
N TYR A 79 -8.40 8.43 12.11
CA TYR A 79 -7.21 7.71 12.51
C TYR A 79 -6.21 8.64 13.21
N GLU A 80 -5.42 8.09 14.09
CA GLU A 80 -4.35 8.84 14.76
C GLU A 80 -3.10 8.90 13.90
N LYS A 81 -2.71 7.75 13.36
CA LYS A 81 -1.50 7.59 12.54
C LYS A 81 -1.80 6.73 11.33
N ALA A 82 -1.15 7.04 10.23
CA ALA A 82 -1.26 6.31 8.98
C ALA A 82 0.08 5.69 8.60
N ILE A 83 0.00 4.51 8.00
CA ILE A 83 1.13 3.87 7.32
C ILE A 83 0.80 3.86 5.84
N ILE A 84 1.68 4.43 5.04
CA ILE A 84 1.54 4.44 3.58
C ILE A 84 2.54 3.46 3.00
N VAL A 85 2.06 2.52 2.20
CA VAL A 85 2.91 1.50 1.58
C VAL A 85 3.04 1.83 0.10
N THR A 86 4.16 2.40 -0.29
CA THR A 86 4.42 2.78 -1.68
C THR A 86 5.89 3.08 -1.90
N GLY A 87 6.33 2.93 -3.14
CA GLY A 87 7.62 3.43 -3.61
C GLY A 87 7.48 4.51 -4.67
N ASP A 88 6.25 4.90 -4.99
CA ASP A 88 5.93 5.83 -6.07
C ASP A 88 6.00 7.28 -5.58
N GLY A 89 6.83 8.08 -6.24
CA GLY A 89 7.02 9.50 -5.91
C GLY A 89 5.78 10.34 -6.07
N ASP A 90 4.78 9.89 -6.82
CA ASP A 90 3.53 10.63 -6.98
C ASP A 90 2.78 10.83 -5.67
N PHE A 91 3.08 10.01 -4.65
CA PHE A 91 2.48 10.15 -3.33
C PHE A 91 3.22 11.12 -2.40
N TYR A 92 4.26 11.82 -2.88
CA TYR A 92 5.07 12.66 -2.00
C TYR A 92 4.25 13.73 -1.26
N CYS A 93 3.24 14.31 -1.93
CA CYS A 93 2.38 15.34 -1.31
C CYS A 93 1.60 14.78 -0.11
N LEU A 94 1.05 13.60 -0.25
CA LEU A 94 0.31 12.94 0.83
C LEU A 94 1.24 12.63 2.01
N VAL A 95 2.39 12.04 1.72
CA VAL A 95 3.37 11.66 2.76
C VAL A 95 3.85 12.90 3.51
N GLN A 96 4.19 13.96 2.78
CA GLN A 96 4.64 15.22 3.37
C GLN A 96 3.56 15.85 4.24
N HIS A 97 2.33 15.88 3.75
CA HIS A 97 1.22 16.46 4.49
C HIS A 97 0.96 15.70 5.80
N LEU A 98 0.87 14.37 5.72
CA LEU A 98 0.65 13.55 6.92
C LEU A 98 1.79 13.70 7.93
N ARG A 99 3.03 13.80 7.45
CA ARG A 99 4.16 14.05 8.34
C ARG A 99 4.03 15.41 9.05
N LYS A 100 3.70 16.45 8.30
CA LYS A 100 3.59 17.81 8.84
C LYS A 100 2.51 17.94 9.91
N ILE A 101 1.40 17.24 9.75
CA ILE A 101 0.32 17.26 10.76
C ILE A 101 0.47 16.16 11.81
N ASN A 102 1.62 15.49 11.84
CA ASN A 102 1.96 14.44 12.79
C ASN A 102 1.02 13.23 12.73
N LYS A 103 0.55 12.88 11.53
CA LYS A 103 -0.29 11.71 11.29
C LYS A 103 0.40 10.62 10.47
N LEU A 104 1.66 10.79 10.13
CA LEU A 104 2.44 9.74 9.48
C LEU A 104 3.18 8.91 10.52
N TYR A 105 2.80 7.62 10.65
CA TYR A 105 3.57 6.70 11.46
C TYR A 105 4.88 6.35 10.73
N THR A 106 4.74 5.81 9.53
CA THR A 106 5.87 5.51 8.65
C THR A 106 5.40 5.34 7.21
N LEU A 107 6.31 5.63 6.29
CA LEU A 107 6.22 5.18 4.91
C LEU A 107 6.92 3.82 4.84
N LEU A 108 6.24 2.80 4.32
CA LEU A 108 6.85 1.50 4.02
C LEU A 108 7.13 1.44 2.53
N ALA A 109 8.38 1.53 2.15
CA ALA A 109 8.77 1.43 0.75
C ALA A 109 9.15 -0.02 0.42
N PRO A 110 8.56 -0.61 -0.64
CA PRO A 110 8.83 -2.00 -0.98
C PRO A 110 10.29 -2.30 -1.30
N ASN A 111 11.00 -1.36 -1.90
CA ASN A 111 12.39 -1.56 -2.32
C ASN A 111 13.20 -0.28 -2.12
N ARG A 112 14.29 -0.38 -1.38
CA ARG A 112 15.16 0.77 -1.07
C ARG A 112 15.73 1.42 -2.32
N LEU A 113 16.22 0.62 -3.26
CA LEU A 113 16.88 1.13 -4.46
C LEU A 113 15.91 1.76 -5.47
N ARG A 114 14.66 1.30 -5.46
CA ARG A 114 13.63 1.79 -6.39
C ARG A 114 12.71 2.82 -5.76
N CYS A 115 12.94 3.17 -4.50
CA CYS A 115 12.14 4.19 -3.84
C CYS A 115 12.47 5.56 -4.41
N SER A 116 11.44 6.33 -4.74
CA SER A 116 11.61 7.68 -5.26
C SER A 116 12.33 8.57 -4.24
N HIS A 117 13.26 9.37 -4.72
CA HIS A 117 13.96 10.36 -3.90
C HIS A 117 13.00 11.37 -3.26
N LEU A 118 11.93 11.72 -3.99
CA LEU A 118 10.89 12.62 -3.45
C LEU A 118 10.24 12.05 -2.19
N LEU A 119 10.03 10.74 -2.14
CA LEU A 119 9.46 10.09 -0.96
C LEU A 119 10.42 10.12 0.21
N ASN A 120 11.71 9.92 -0.03
CA ASN A 120 12.71 10.02 1.03
C ASN A 120 12.73 11.41 1.64
N LEU A 121 12.65 12.45 0.81
CA LEU A 121 12.60 13.83 1.29
C LEU A 121 11.29 14.12 2.04
N ALA A 122 10.16 13.65 1.53
CA ALA A 122 8.85 13.91 2.12
C ALA A 122 8.67 13.22 3.47
N ALA A 123 9.16 11.99 3.60
CA ALA A 123 9.02 11.20 4.82
C ALA A 123 10.06 11.56 5.89
N GLU A 124 11.18 12.14 5.50
CA GLU A 124 12.33 12.41 6.35
C GLU A 124 12.82 11.11 7.03
N ASN A 125 12.75 11.06 8.37
CA ASN A 125 13.17 9.87 9.12
C ASN A 125 12.03 8.85 9.35
N ARG A 126 10.83 9.12 8.83
CA ARG A 126 9.68 8.22 9.00
C ARG A 126 9.49 7.31 7.80
N ILE A 127 10.54 6.55 7.50
CA ILE A 127 10.54 5.62 6.38
C ILE A 127 11.22 4.31 6.79
N ASN A 128 10.62 3.20 6.38
CA ASN A 128 11.18 1.86 6.53
C ASN A 128 11.07 1.13 5.20
N TYR A 129 11.98 0.19 4.97
CA TYR A 129 12.05 -0.55 3.71
C TYR A 129 11.71 -2.01 3.93
N MET A 130 11.03 -2.62 2.95
CA MET A 130 10.58 -4.00 3.07
C MET A 130 11.61 -5.01 2.59
N ASP A 131 12.74 -4.56 2.01
CA ASP A 131 13.80 -5.42 1.49
C ASP A 131 14.25 -6.49 2.49
N ASP A 132 14.39 -6.09 3.76
CA ASP A 132 14.94 -6.96 4.80
C ASP A 132 13.91 -7.91 5.41
N LEU A 133 12.67 -7.88 4.90
CA LEU A 133 11.56 -8.65 5.45
C LEU A 133 11.22 -9.89 4.60
N LYS A 134 12.08 -10.23 3.64
CA LYS A 134 11.83 -11.33 2.71
C LYS A 134 11.48 -12.64 3.42
N GLN A 135 12.30 -13.08 4.36
CA GLN A 135 12.07 -14.36 5.04
C GLN A 135 10.75 -14.37 5.81
N ARG A 136 10.35 -13.23 6.32
CA ARG A 136 9.14 -13.09 7.14
C ARG A 136 7.87 -12.96 6.28
N LEU A 137 7.97 -12.31 5.13
CA LEU A 137 6.79 -11.90 4.36
C LEU A 137 6.68 -12.57 3.00
N GLU A 138 7.67 -13.37 2.60
CA GLU A 138 7.67 -14.00 1.28
C GLU A 138 6.57 -15.04 1.17
N TYR A 139 5.85 -15.00 0.05
CA TYR A 139 4.89 -16.04 -0.31
C TYR A 139 5.63 -17.33 -0.62
N LYS A 140 5.26 -18.40 0.08
CA LYS A 140 5.80 -19.74 -0.15
C LYS A 140 4.67 -20.66 -0.58
N LYS A 141 4.85 -21.30 -1.74
CA LYS A 141 3.91 -22.28 -2.22
C LYS A 141 3.94 -23.49 -1.27
N ASN A 142 2.79 -23.87 -0.74
CA ASN A 142 2.71 -25.08 0.06
C ASN A 142 2.98 -26.30 -0.82
N SER A 143 3.95 -27.07 -0.43
CA SER A 143 4.26 -28.33 -1.09
C SER A 143 3.37 -29.42 -0.59
#